data_e3ce0808bbf22d816e5c7104f2a1f06f
#
_entry.id   e3ce0808bbf22d816e5c7104f2a1f06f
#
_cell.length_a   1.000
_cell.length_b   1.000
_cell.length_c   1.000
_cell.angle_alpha   90.00
_cell.angle_beta   90.00
_cell.angle_gamma   90.00
#
_symmetry.space_group_name_H-M   'P 1'
#
loop_
_entity.id
_entity.type
_entity.pdbx_description
1 polymer ?
#
loop_
_entity_poly.entity_id
_entity_poly.type
_entity_poly.pdbx_seq_one_letter_code
_entity_poly.pdbx_strand_id
1 'polypeptide(L)'
;MRGVMIGGTGMTRFGKYPDASIRSLVQEALHEALGDARIGPAEVETVFFGNAAAGLLTGQEMITGQVALRDSGLLGKPIINVENACASASSAAHLAWLSVASGQAEVALAIGAEKMTHADKSVPFRALIAAMDLEEIRAETGSDDPLTAGSAPGRSGFMDIYAERPGALPAV
;
A
#
# COMPACT_ATOMS: atom_id res chain seq x y z
N MET A 1 22.42 -3.09 16.44
CA MET A 1 21.14 -2.42 16.18
C MET A 1 20.50 -2.07 17.52
N ARG A 2 19.97 -0.89 17.66
CA ARG A 2 19.26 -0.49 18.89
C ARG A 2 17.84 -1.07 18.91
N GLY A 3 17.25 -1.17 20.10
CA GLY A 3 15.85 -1.59 20.24
C GLY A 3 14.91 -0.58 19.60
N VAL A 4 13.89 -1.07 18.92
CA VAL A 4 12.84 -0.24 18.28
C VAL A 4 11.51 -0.60 18.92
N MET A 5 10.71 0.41 19.21
CA MET A 5 9.37 0.24 19.78
C MET A 5 8.34 0.85 18.84
N ILE A 6 7.14 0.29 18.83
CA ILE A 6 5.97 0.91 18.21
C ILE A 6 5.42 1.91 19.22
N GLY A 7 5.50 3.20 18.90
CA GLY A 7 5.06 4.28 19.77
C GLY A 7 3.57 4.56 19.69
N GLY A 8 2.94 4.30 18.54
CA GLY A 8 1.51 4.49 18.33
C GLY A 8 1.03 3.85 17.05
N THR A 9 -0.27 3.59 16.98
CA THR A 9 -0.95 2.97 15.84
C THR A 9 -2.22 3.72 15.49
N GLY A 10 -2.63 3.66 14.22
CA GLY A 10 -3.88 4.26 13.75
C GLY A 10 -4.38 3.56 12.50
N MET A 11 -5.69 3.45 12.37
CA MET A 11 -6.32 2.75 11.26
C MET A 11 -7.73 3.26 11.00
N THR A 12 -8.07 3.51 9.75
CA THR A 12 -9.46 3.78 9.36
C THR A 12 -10.33 2.54 9.56
N ARG A 13 -11.62 2.73 9.80
CA ARG A 13 -12.56 1.61 9.84
C ARG A 13 -12.64 0.93 8.48
N PHE A 14 -12.75 -0.40 8.47
CA PHE A 14 -13.03 -1.14 7.25
C PHE A 14 -14.41 -0.79 6.70
N GLY A 15 -14.50 -0.44 5.42
CA GLY A 15 -15.76 -0.06 4.82
C GLY A 15 -15.64 0.37 3.36
N LYS A 16 -16.77 0.79 2.80
CA LYS A 16 -16.83 1.40 1.47
C LYS A 16 -16.85 2.91 1.62
N TYR A 17 -15.87 3.55 1.05
CA TYR A 17 -15.71 5.01 1.10
C TYR A 17 -15.71 5.59 -0.32
N PRO A 18 -16.87 5.64 -1.03
CA PRO A 18 -16.92 6.09 -2.42
C PRO A 18 -16.41 7.53 -2.57
N ASP A 19 -16.74 8.39 -1.61
CA ASP A 19 -16.41 9.81 -1.66
C ASP A 19 -15.11 10.20 -0.95
N ALA A 20 -14.47 9.27 -0.22
CA ALA A 20 -13.20 9.53 0.42
C ALA A 20 -12.06 9.50 -0.59
N SER A 21 -11.12 10.43 -0.44
CA SER A 21 -9.83 10.41 -1.15
C SER A 21 -8.80 9.58 -0.38
N ILE A 22 -7.72 9.17 -1.05
CA ILE A 22 -6.55 8.58 -0.35
C ILE A 22 -6.06 9.54 0.74
N ARG A 23 -6.03 10.86 0.45
CA ARG A 23 -5.63 11.87 1.43
C ARG A 23 -6.49 11.82 2.69
N SER A 24 -7.83 11.79 2.56
CA SER A 24 -8.70 11.77 3.74
C SER A 24 -8.52 10.52 4.58
N LEU A 25 -8.35 9.35 3.95
CA LEU A 25 -8.07 8.09 4.64
C LEU A 25 -6.72 8.14 5.38
N VAL A 26 -5.70 8.67 4.71
CA VAL A 26 -4.35 8.84 5.30
C VAL A 26 -4.39 9.79 6.48
N GLN A 27 -5.09 10.92 6.36
CA GLN A 27 -5.18 11.92 7.45
C GLN A 27 -5.86 11.33 8.70
N GLU A 28 -6.91 10.53 8.53
CA GLU A 28 -7.61 9.87 9.64
C GLU A 28 -6.67 8.92 10.37
N ALA A 29 -6.02 7.98 9.66
CA ALA A 29 -5.09 7.03 10.25
C ALA A 29 -3.86 7.71 10.88
N LEU A 30 -3.33 8.75 10.24
CA LEU A 30 -2.22 9.53 10.75
C LEU A 30 -2.58 10.23 12.07
N HIS A 31 -3.74 10.88 12.10
CA HIS A 31 -4.19 11.59 13.30
C HIS A 31 -4.33 10.63 14.50
N GLU A 32 -4.89 9.46 14.26
CA GLU A 32 -5.03 8.43 15.29
C GLU A 32 -3.65 7.93 15.76
N ALA A 33 -2.74 7.60 14.83
CA ALA A 33 -1.40 7.10 15.17
C ALA A 33 -0.58 8.12 15.97
N LEU A 34 -0.58 9.39 15.56
CA LEU A 34 0.14 10.45 16.29
C LEU A 34 -0.49 10.71 17.66
N GLY A 35 -1.82 10.66 17.75
CA GLY A 35 -2.55 10.79 19.01
C GLY A 35 -2.24 9.66 19.99
N ASP A 36 -2.20 8.41 19.51
CA ASP A 36 -1.82 7.23 20.30
C ASP A 36 -0.36 7.34 20.78
N ALA A 37 0.54 7.74 19.91
CA ALA A 37 1.94 7.99 20.23
C ALA A 37 2.15 9.22 21.14
N ARG A 38 1.18 10.11 21.24
CA ARG A 38 1.25 11.40 21.97
C ARG A 38 2.35 12.30 21.46
N ILE A 39 2.57 12.33 20.16
CA ILE A 39 3.53 13.18 19.48
C ILE A 39 2.85 14.02 18.39
N GLY A 40 3.52 15.09 17.97
CA GLY A 40 3.10 15.90 16.84
C GLY A 40 3.86 15.53 15.55
N PRO A 41 3.40 16.03 14.39
CA PRO A 41 4.10 15.82 13.12
C PRO A 41 5.55 16.34 13.14
N ALA A 42 5.87 17.33 13.96
CA ALA A 42 7.21 17.89 14.07
C ALA A 42 8.26 16.88 14.54
N GLU A 43 7.85 15.92 15.38
CA GLU A 43 8.73 14.91 15.98
C GLU A 43 9.03 13.75 15.03
N VAL A 44 8.20 13.54 14.00
CA VAL A 44 8.48 12.54 12.96
C VAL A 44 9.62 13.03 12.07
N GLU A 45 10.66 12.23 11.89
CA GLU A 45 11.86 12.62 11.13
C GLU A 45 11.85 12.08 9.69
N THR A 46 11.24 10.92 9.47
CA THR A 46 11.14 10.30 8.15
C THR A 46 9.82 9.52 8.01
N VAL A 47 9.34 9.40 6.79
CA VAL A 47 8.08 8.73 6.46
C VAL A 47 8.30 7.72 5.35
N PHE A 48 7.75 6.52 5.53
CA PHE A 48 7.67 5.48 4.51
C PHE A 48 6.19 5.27 4.18
N PHE A 49 5.83 5.58 2.95
CA PHE A 49 4.44 5.56 2.48
C PHE A 49 4.20 4.37 1.56
N GLY A 50 3.43 3.39 2.01
CA GLY A 50 3.06 2.20 1.26
C GLY A 50 1.81 2.42 0.41
N ASN A 51 1.92 2.27 -0.90
CA ASN A 51 0.79 2.27 -1.83
C ASN A 51 1.17 1.51 -3.09
N ALA A 52 0.25 0.74 -3.65
CA ALA A 52 0.46 -0.03 -4.87
C ALA A 52 -0.45 0.42 -6.03
N ALA A 53 -1.72 0.71 -5.76
CA ALA A 53 -2.73 0.80 -6.80
C ALA A 53 -3.22 2.23 -7.10
N ALA A 54 -2.74 3.25 -6.39
CA ALA A 54 -3.25 4.62 -6.56
C ALA A 54 -3.14 5.14 -8.00
N GLY A 55 -2.06 4.86 -8.69
CA GLY A 55 -1.87 5.26 -10.08
C GLY A 55 -2.98 4.75 -10.98
N LEU A 56 -3.27 3.46 -10.91
CA LEU A 56 -4.31 2.81 -11.70
C LEU A 56 -5.74 3.23 -11.32
N LEU A 57 -5.98 3.48 -10.03
CA LEU A 57 -7.33 3.77 -9.52
C LEU A 57 -7.69 5.25 -9.57
N THR A 58 -6.72 6.14 -9.38
CA THR A 58 -6.95 7.58 -9.22
C THR A 58 -6.21 8.44 -10.23
N GLY A 59 -5.29 7.85 -11.00
CA GLY A 59 -4.38 8.58 -11.89
C GLY A 59 -3.19 9.24 -11.16
N GLN A 60 -3.08 9.11 -9.84
CA GLN A 60 -1.94 9.62 -9.08
C GLN A 60 -0.80 8.61 -9.12
N GLU A 61 -0.02 8.60 -10.20
CA GLU A 61 1.03 7.61 -10.44
C GLU A 61 2.33 7.89 -9.66
N MET A 62 2.61 9.14 -9.36
CA MET A 62 3.86 9.55 -8.73
C MET A 62 3.62 10.30 -7.43
N ILE A 63 4.61 10.29 -6.53
CA ILE A 63 4.63 11.04 -5.30
C ILE A 63 3.36 10.91 -4.44
N THR A 64 2.76 9.72 -4.44
CA THR A 64 1.47 9.49 -3.78
C THR A 64 1.52 9.85 -2.30
N GLY A 65 2.60 9.51 -1.60
CA GLY A 65 2.81 9.85 -0.19
C GLY A 65 2.86 11.36 0.05
N GLN A 66 3.61 12.10 -0.77
CA GLN A 66 3.69 13.56 -0.67
C GLN A 66 2.33 14.23 -0.91
N VAL A 67 1.57 13.73 -1.89
CA VAL A 67 0.22 14.24 -2.18
C VAL A 67 -0.76 13.89 -1.05
N ALA A 68 -0.72 12.68 -0.52
CA ALA A 68 -1.60 12.23 0.56
C ALA A 68 -1.31 12.96 1.88
N LEU A 69 -0.05 13.27 2.16
CA LEU A 69 0.41 13.91 3.39
C LEU A 69 0.56 15.45 3.28
N ARG A 70 0.06 16.05 2.20
CA ARG A 70 0.29 17.46 1.89
C ARG A 70 -0.04 18.42 3.05
N ASP A 71 -1.15 18.18 3.73
CA ASP A 71 -1.67 19.08 4.77
C ASP A 71 -1.47 18.54 6.20
N SER A 72 -0.53 17.60 6.36
CA SER A 72 -0.31 16.87 7.62
C SER A 72 0.77 17.46 8.52
N GLY A 73 1.51 18.47 8.05
CA GLY A 73 2.70 18.97 8.74
C GLY A 73 3.97 18.13 8.53
N LEU A 74 3.89 17.09 7.66
CA LEU A 74 5.02 16.20 7.35
C LEU A 74 5.79 16.59 6.08
N LEU A 75 5.31 17.56 5.29
CA LEU A 75 6.06 18.05 4.14
C LEU A 75 7.35 18.75 4.60
N GLY A 76 8.41 18.59 3.81
CA GLY A 76 9.75 19.06 4.16
C GLY A 76 10.59 18.00 4.86
N LYS A 77 10.00 16.86 5.21
CA LYS A 77 10.70 15.67 5.73
C LYS A 77 10.91 14.67 4.59
N PRO A 78 11.87 13.74 4.69
CA PRO A 78 12.00 12.64 3.74
C PRO A 78 10.71 11.81 3.75
N ILE A 79 10.05 11.72 2.59
CA ILE A 79 8.89 10.83 2.36
C ILE A 79 9.28 9.87 1.24
N ILE A 80 9.45 8.60 1.57
CA ILE A 80 9.80 7.54 0.64
C ILE A 80 8.54 6.79 0.26
N ASN A 81 8.19 6.78 -1.02
CA ASN A 81 7.10 5.95 -1.52
C ASN A 81 7.59 4.52 -1.71
N VAL A 82 6.83 3.57 -1.21
CA VAL A 82 7.16 2.15 -1.19
C VAL A 82 6.06 1.40 -1.93
N GLU A 83 6.45 0.69 -2.97
CA GLU A 83 5.58 -0.20 -3.73
C GLU A 83 6.15 -1.62 -3.65
N ASN A 84 5.32 -2.58 -3.24
CA ASN A 84 5.59 -4.01 -3.23
C ASN A 84 4.26 -4.76 -3.25
N ALA A 85 3.40 -4.41 -4.20
CA ALA A 85 2.05 -4.95 -4.33
C ALA A 85 1.31 -5.02 -2.96
N CYS A 86 0.75 -6.18 -2.61
CA CYS A 86 0.03 -6.38 -1.34
C CYS A 86 0.93 -6.22 -0.09
N ALA A 87 2.25 -6.25 -0.24
CA ALA A 87 3.23 -6.11 0.83
C ALA A 87 3.79 -4.68 0.98
N SER A 88 3.24 -3.68 0.28
CA SER A 88 3.75 -2.30 0.29
C SER A 88 3.81 -1.72 1.71
N ALA A 89 2.75 -1.90 2.50
CA ALA A 89 2.73 -1.40 3.88
C ALA A 89 3.69 -2.17 4.81
N SER A 90 3.84 -3.48 4.63
CA SER A 90 4.81 -4.29 5.39
C SER A 90 6.25 -3.88 5.05
N SER A 91 6.53 -3.59 3.79
CA SER A 91 7.83 -3.08 3.34
C SER A 91 8.10 -1.69 3.91
N ALA A 92 7.11 -0.81 3.93
CA ALA A 92 7.22 0.51 4.57
C ALA A 92 7.50 0.39 6.08
N ALA A 93 6.82 -0.51 6.79
CA ALA A 93 7.06 -0.78 8.21
C ALA A 93 8.47 -1.34 8.46
N HIS A 94 8.94 -2.24 7.60
CA HIS A 94 10.32 -2.76 7.68
C HIS A 94 11.37 -1.66 7.50
N LEU A 95 11.18 -0.77 6.52
CA LEU A 95 12.09 0.35 6.27
C LEU A 95 12.09 1.36 7.42
N ALA A 96 10.92 1.65 8.00
CA ALA A 96 10.82 2.51 9.19
C ALA A 96 11.55 1.89 10.38
N TRP A 97 11.35 0.59 10.63
CA TRP A 97 12.09 -0.14 11.64
C TRP A 97 13.61 -0.07 11.41
N LEU A 98 14.06 -0.31 10.19
CA LEU A 98 15.47 -0.28 9.81
C LEU A 98 16.08 1.11 10.02
N SER A 99 15.36 2.17 9.66
CA SER A 99 15.80 3.55 9.85
C SER A 99 16.05 3.87 11.33
N VAL A 100 15.15 3.44 12.22
CA VAL A 100 15.33 3.63 13.67
C VAL A 100 16.41 2.71 14.23
N ALA A 101 16.42 1.43 13.84
CA ALA A 101 17.39 0.44 14.32
C ALA A 101 18.83 0.79 13.95
N SER A 102 19.05 1.44 12.81
CA SER A 102 20.36 1.92 12.34
C SER A 102 20.79 3.26 12.96
N GLY A 103 19.88 3.97 13.60
CA GLY A 103 20.12 5.30 14.15
C GLY A 103 20.02 6.45 13.15
N GLN A 104 19.46 6.21 11.96
CA GLN A 104 19.21 7.28 10.99
C GLN A 104 18.05 8.19 11.39
N ALA A 105 17.12 7.68 12.20
CA ALA A 105 16.02 8.45 12.77
C ALA A 105 15.73 7.98 14.20
N GLU A 106 15.23 8.89 15.03
CA GLU A 106 14.67 8.55 16.34
C GLU A 106 13.20 8.18 16.22
N VAL A 107 12.46 8.88 15.35
CA VAL A 107 11.05 8.64 15.09
C VAL A 107 10.80 8.50 13.58
N ALA A 108 10.36 7.34 13.16
CA ALA A 108 9.96 7.04 11.79
C ALA A 108 8.47 6.68 11.72
N LEU A 109 7.79 7.16 10.69
CA LEU A 109 6.41 6.80 10.41
C LEU A 109 6.34 5.82 9.24
N ALA A 110 5.68 4.70 9.44
CA ALA A 110 5.19 3.86 8.35
C ALA A 110 3.68 4.06 8.21
N ILE A 111 3.23 4.42 7.03
CA ILE A 111 1.81 4.62 6.76
C ILE A 111 1.49 4.10 5.36
N GLY A 112 0.33 3.48 5.19
CA GLY A 112 -0.13 2.98 3.91
C GLY A 112 -1.61 3.25 3.71
N ALA A 113 -2.01 3.39 2.47
CA ALA A 113 -3.42 3.54 2.11
C ALA A 113 -3.68 3.01 0.71
N GLU A 114 -4.79 2.27 0.58
CA GLU A 114 -5.33 1.85 -0.72
C GLU A 114 -6.80 2.21 -0.81
N LYS A 115 -7.19 2.79 -1.93
CA LYS A 115 -8.60 3.03 -2.22
C LYS A 115 -9.03 2.17 -3.40
N MET A 116 -9.53 0.97 -3.11
CA MET A 116 -10.00 0.03 -4.13
C MET A 116 -11.46 0.25 -4.57
N THR A 117 -12.17 1.19 -3.94
CA THR A 117 -13.56 1.53 -4.32
C THR A 117 -13.57 2.40 -5.57
N HIS A 118 -14.14 1.88 -6.66
CA HIS A 118 -14.31 2.58 -7.93
C HIS A 118 -15.71 2.32 -8.50
N ALA A 119 -16.27 3.29 -9.25
CA ALA A 119 -17.59 3.16 -9.89
C ALA A 119 -17.56 2.04 -10.95
N ASP A 120 -16.56 2.06 -11.80
CA ASP A 120 -16.28 0.97 -12.75
C ASP A 120 -15.50 -0.15 -12.03
N LYS A 121 -16.15 -1.30 -11.91
CA LYS A 121 -15.58 -2.48 -11.24
C LYS A 121 -14.40 -3.12 -11.97
N SER A 122 -14.25 -2.86 -13.27
CA SER A 122 -13.10 -3.37 -14.04
C SER A 122 -11.78 -2.74 -13.60
N VAL A 123 -11.81 -1.49 -13.13
CA VAL A 123 -10.60 -0.74 -12.72
C VAL A 123 -9.88 -1.39 -11.53
N PRO A 124 -10.55 -1.71 -10.39
CA PRO A 124 -9.90 -2.44 -9.32
C PRO A 124 -9.38 -3.82 -9.73
N PHE A 125 -10.09 -4.52 -10.63
CA PHE A 125 -9.61 -5.81 -11.15
C PHE A 125 -8.33 -5.66 -11.96
N ARG A 126 -8.23 -4.65 -12.83
CA ARG A 126 -7.00 -4.35 -13.57
C ARG A 126 -5.84 -4.02 -12.63
N ALA A 127 -6.12 -3.27 -11.58
CA ALA A 127 -5.10 -2.96 -10.57
C ALA A 127 -4.56 -4.22 -9.87
N LEU A 128 -5.42 -5.20 -9.59
CA LEU A 128 -5.00 -6.48 -9.03
C LEU A 128 -4.16 -7.28 -10.02
N ILE A 129 -4.57 -7.36 -11.29
CA ILE A 129 -3.85 -8.11 -12.33
C ILE A 129 -2.48 -7.47 -12.59
N ALA A 130 -2.35 -6.15 -12.47
CA ALA A 130 -1.08 -5.46 -12.61
C ALA A 130 -0.02 -5.87 -11.56
N ALA A 131 -0.40 -6.61 -10.52
CA ALA A 131 0.52 -7.23 -9.56
C ALA A 131 0.99 -8.63 -10.00
N MET A 132 0.69 -9.05 -11.22
CA MET A 132 1.13 -10.31 -11.84
C MET A 132 2.17 -10.03 -12.92
N ASP A 133 2.85 -11.07 -13.38
CA ASP A 133 3.74 -10.98 -14.55
C ASP A 133 2.92 -10.83 -15.82
N LEU A 134 2.76 -9.59 -16.27
CA LEU A 134 1.98 -9.27 -17.47
C LEU A 134 2.66 -9.74 -18.76
N GLU A 135 3.97 -9.92 -18.78
CA GLU A 135 4.70 -10.43 -19.92
C GLU A 135 4.40 -11.94 -20.10
N GLU A 136 4.45 -12.71 -19.03
CA GLU A 136 4.08 -14.11 -19.03
C GLU A 136 2.61 -14.31 -19.43
N ILE A 137 1.70 -13.52 -18.85
CA ILE A 137 0.27 -13.58 -19.19
C ILE A 137 0.04 -13.32 -20.69
N ARG A 138 0.69 -12.31 -21.26
CA ARG A 138 0.57 -12.04 -22.70
C ARG A 138 1.12 -13.16 -23.57
N ALA A 139 2.23 -13.76 -23.15
CA ALA A 139 2.83 -14.89 -23.87
C ALA A 139 1.92 -16.12 -23.87
N GLU A 140 1.24 -16.40 -22.76
CA GLU A 140 0.35 -17.56 -22.62
C GLU A 140 -1.00 -17.36 -23.31
N THR A 141 -1.58 -16.16 -23.22
CA THR A 141 -2.95 -15.90 -23.67
C THR A 141 -3.03 -15.25 -25.05
N GLY A 142 -1.94 -14.67 -25.54
CA GLY A 142 -1.93 -13.86 -26.75
C GLY A 142 -2.75 -12.58 -26.67
N SER A 143 -3.17 -12.17 -25.46
CA SER A 143 -4.04 -11.02 -25.23
C SER A 143 -3.28 -9.89 -24.55
N ASP A 144 -3.46 -8.66 -25.06
CA ASP A 144 -3.00 -7.45 -24.40
C ASP A 144 -3.95 -6.97 -23.28
N ASP A 145 -5.15 -7.54 -23.20
CA ASP A 145 -6.09 -7.25 -22.11
C ASP A 145 -5.99 -8.34 -21.02
N PRO A 146 -5.35 -7.99 -19.89
CA PRO A 146 -5.19 -8.92 -18.79
C PRO A 146 -6.53 -9.39 -18.16
N LEU A 147 -7.64 -8.70 -18.41
CA LEU A 147 -8.94 -9.12 -17.93
C LEU A 147 -9.50 -10.34 -18.72
N THR A 148 -9.00 -10.56 -19.95
CA THR A 148 -9.38 -11.70 -20.77
C THR A 148 -8.51 -12.92 -20.50
N ALA A 149 -7.43 -12.73 -19.74
CA ALA A 149 -6.44 -13.75 -19.43
C ALA A 149 -6.89 -14.63 -18.26
N GLY A 150 -7.78 -15.57 -18.50
CA GLY A 150 -7.74 -16.81 -17.76
C GLY A 150 -8.57 -16.96 -16.50
N SER A 151 -9.66 -16.25 -16.30
CA SER A 151 -10.64 -16.68 -15.30
C SER A 151 -12.02 -16.85 -15.92
N ALA A 152 -12.71 -17.92 -15.56
CA ALA A 152 -14.11 -18.07 -15.93
C ALA A 152 -14.91 -16.86 -15.41
N PRO A 153 -16.00 -16.45 -16.08
CA PRO A 153 -16.82 -15.32 -15.64
C PRO A 153 -17.18 -15.44 -14.15
N GLY A 154 -16.83 -14.42 -13.36
CA GLY A 154 -17.12 -14.36 -11.93
C GLY A 154 -16.05 -15.00 -11.01
N ARG A 155 -14.93 -15.47 -11.53
CA ARG A 155 -13.78 -15.95 -10.73
C ARG A 155 -12.63 -14.96 -10.75
N SER A 156 -11.84 -14.96 -9.69
CA SER A 156 -10.62 -14.16 -9.58
C SER A 156 -9.41 -15.03 -9.94
N GLY A 157 -8.60 -14.61 -10.91
CA GLY A 157 -7.36 -15.33 -11.27
C GLY A 157 -6.42 -15.53 -10.10
N PHE A 158 -6.39 -14.59 -9.15
CA PHE A 158 -5.63 -14.77 -7.91
C PHE A 158 -6.13 -15.96 -7.08
N MET A 159 -7.45 -16.10 -6.94
CA MET A 159 -8.03 -17.22 -6.19
C MET A 159 -7.75 -18.55 -6.88
N ASP A 160 -7.74 -18.57 -8.20
CA ASP A 160 -7.42 -19.79 -8.98
C ASP A 160 -5.96 -20.19 -8.78
N ILE A 161 -5.00 -19.25 -8.85
CA ILE A 161 -3.59 -19.49 -8.58
C ILE A 161 -3.36 -20.06 -7.17
N TYR A 162 -4.03 -19.51 -6.16
CA TYR A 162 -3.93 -20.04 -4.80
C TYR A 162 -4.62 -21.38 -4.62
N ALA A 163 -5.72 -21.63 -5.34
CA ALA A 163 -6.44 -22.92 -5.28
C ALA A 163 -5.70 -24.05 -5.99
N GLU A 164 -4.96 -23.76 -7.06
CA GLU A 164 -4.22 -24.75 -7.84
C GLU A 164 -2.89 -25.20 -7.21
N ARG A 165 -2.40 -24.47 -6.19
CA ARG A 165 -1.12 -24.76 -5.51
C ARG A 165 -1.22 -25.31 -4.08
N PRO A 166 -2.16 -26.20 -3.74
CA PRO A 166 -2.24 -26.71 -2.36
C PRO A 166 -1.08 -27.65 -1.96
N GLY A 167 -0.16 -28.00 -2.89
CA GLY A 167 0.96 -28.89 -2.62
C GLY A 167 2.34 -28.39 -3.02
N ALA A 168 2.47 -27.14 -3.47
CA ALA A 168 3.74 -26.62 -4.00
C ALA A 168 4.64 -25.92 -2.95
N LEU A 169 4.22 -25.81 -1.70
CA LEU A 169 5.11 -25.37 -0.63
C LEU A 169 5.98 -26.57 -0.22
N PRO A 170 7.33 -26.49 -0.33
CA PRO A 170 8.20 -27.50 0.23
C PRO A 170 7.92 -27.58 1.73
N ALA A 171 7.81 -28.81 2.26
CA ALA A 171 7.76 -29.01 3.70
C ALA A 171 9.01 -28.36 4.32
N VAL A 172 8.79 -27.39 5.19
CA VAL A 172 9.84 -26.76 5.99
C VAL A 172 10.24 -27.69 7.11
#